data_e6f0929a2a049aa9b6ab6894fad54216
#
_entry.id   e6f0929a2a049aa9b6ab6894fad54216
#
_cell.length_a   1.000
_cell.length_b   1.000
_cell.length_c   1.000
_cell.angle_alpha   90.00
_cell.angle_beta   90.00
_cell.angle_gamma   90.00
#
_symmetry.space_group_name_H-M   'P 1'
#
loop_
_entity.id
_entity.type
_entity.pdbx_description
1 polymer ?
#
loop_
_entity_poly.entity_id
_entity_poly.type
_entity_poly.pdbx_seq_one_letter_code
_entity_poly.pdbx_strand_id
1 'polypeptide(L)'
;MDEILVDAAQPEPALRVAEMNAFYGERQVLRDVAFEAQRGSVTAVIGPSGCGKSTLLACLNRTIEDVPGARWRGDVLLRGEETACLSADELRARVGLVMQQPTPFPFSIERNIAYGLRFRGVRNRRRLREAAETYLDMVGLLGEIDGDVRRSALELSGGQQQRLCIARALALEPDVLLLDEPCSALDVASSATVEAAIGELKKCCAVVVVTHNLAQARRIADSVVCMDAGRVVWQGGCAELFEEKRESVLAPLYGSELL
;
A
#
# COMPACT_ATOMS: atom_id res chain seq x y z
N MET A 1 29.15 -24.78 -30.56
CA MET A 1 27.81 -25.11 -29.99
C MET A 1 27.58 -24.10 -28.90
N ASP A 2 27.07 -22.94 -29.33
CA ASP A 2 26.88 -21.77 -28.43
C ASP A 2 25.60 -22.03 -27.63
N GLU A 3 25.76 -22.17 -26.33
CA GLU A 3 24.63 -22.16 -25.39
C GLU A 3 24.03 -20.74 -25.41
N ILE A 4 22.85 -20.62 -26.00
CA ILE A 4 22.00 -19.44 -25.88
C ILE A 4 21.58 -19.39 -24.41
N LEU A 5 22.24 -18.53 -23.63
CA LEU A 5 21.77 -18.09 -22.33
C LEU A 5 20.39 -17.45 -22.55
N VAL A 6 19.35 -18.19 -22.32
CA VAL A 6 17.99 -17.64 -22.21
C VAL A 6 18.01 -16.78 -20.97
N ASP A 7 18.10 -15.48 -21.18
CA ASP A 7 17.90 -14.48 -20.13
C ASP A 7 16.52 -14.76 -19.50
N ALA A 8 16.52 -15.22 -18.26
CA ALA A 8 15.28 -15.51 -17.56
C ALA A 8 14.53 -14.20 -17.42
N ALA A 9 13.52 -14.00 -18.28
CA ALA A 9 12.67 -12.81 -18.24
C ALA A 9 12.21 -12.59 -16.80
N GLN A 10 12.60 -11.46 -16.22
CA GLN A 10 12.16 -11.09 -14.88
C GLN A 10 10.62 -11.12 -14.85
N PRO A 11 10.01 -11.68 -13.80
CA PRO A 11 8.57 -11.74 -13.71
C PRO A 11 7.99 -10.33 -13.84
N GLU A 12 6.94 -10.21 -14.62
CA GLU A 12 6.24 -8.93 -14.85
C GLU A 12 5.82 -8.30 -13.50
N PRO A 13 6.19 -7.03 -13.24
CA PRO A 13 5.86 -6.36 -12.00
C PRO A 13 4.34 -6.23 -11.84
N ALA A 14 3.83 -6.28 -10.60
CA ALA A 14 2.42 -6.03 -10.33
C ALA A 14 2.03 -4.58 -10.64
N LEU A 15 2.98 -3.65 -10.38
CA LEU A 15 2.81 -2.23 -10.65
C LEU A 15 4.10 -1.67 -11.26
N ARG A 16 3.98 -0.97 -12.38
CA ARG A 16 5.05 -0.17 -12.97
C ARG A 16 4.59 1.27 -13.13
N VAL A 17 5.41 2.20 -12.71
CA VAL A 17 5.20 3.65 -12.80
C VAL A 17 6.31 4.25 -13.63
N ALA A 18 5.96 5.08 -14.61
CA ALA A 18 6.92 5.80 -15.43
C ALA A 18 6.50 7.26 -15.62
N GLU A 19 7.49 8.15 -15.60
CA GLU A 19 7.33 9.59 -15.87
C GLU A 19 6.18 10.27 -15.11
N MET A 20 5.87 9.80 -13.88
CA MET A 20 4.76 10.34 -13.13
C MET A 20 5.07 11.75 -12.62
N ASN A 21 4.22 12.69 -12.99
CA ASN A 21 4.25 14.09 -12.58
C ASN A 21 2.89 14.46 -11.98
N ALA A 22 2.88 15.16 -10.84
CA ALA A 22 1.65 15.59 -10.18
C ALA A 22 1.74 17.05 -9.72
N PHE A 23 0.59 17.73 -9.75
CA PHE A 23 0.46 19.16 -9.48
C PHE A 23 -0.77 19.44 -8.65
N TYR A 24 -0.68 20.42 -7.74
CA TYR A 24 -1.80 21.10 -7.08
C TYR A 24 -1.77 22.57 -7.48
N GLY A 25 -2.71 22.98 -8.34
CA GLY A 25 -2.64 24.27 -9.01
C GLY A 25 -1.37 24.37 -9.85
N GLU A 26 -0.52 25.38 -9.57
CA GLU A 26 0.77 25.56 -10.23
C GLU A 26 1.93 24.84 -9.55
N ARG A 27 1.73 24.38 -8.30
CA ARG A 27 2.79 23.70 -7.55
C ARG A 27 2.96 22.27 -8.02
N GLN A 28 4.11 21.97 -8.60
CA GLN A 28 4.52 20.60 -8.91
C GLN A 28 5.01 19.89 -7.66
N VAL A 29 4.43 18.72 -7.36
CA VAL A 29 4.74 17.91 -6.18
C VAL A 29 5.49 16.64 -6.56
N LEU A 30 5.14 15.98 -7.67
CA LEU A 30 5.89 14.84 -8.20
C LEU A 30 6.58 15.22 -9.51
N ARG A 31 7.80 14.71 -9.71
CA ARG A 31 8.67 15.06 -10.82
C ARG A 31 9.32 13.81 -11.40
N ASP A 32 8.82 13.34 -12.53
CA ASP A 32 9.35 12.20 -13.29
C ASP A 32 9.58 10.97 -12.38
N VAL A 33 8.61 10.66 -11.52
CA VAL A 33 8.68 9.52 -10.63
C VAL A 33 8.52 8.23 -11.43
N ALA A 34 9.48 7.31 -11.26
CA ALA A 34 9.46 6.00 -11.87
C ALA A 34 9.90 4.94 -10.84
N PHE A 35 9.16 3.85 -10.74
CA PHE A 35 9.51 2.69 -9.91
C PHE A 35 8.64 1.48 -10.27
N GLU A 36 9.02 0.32 -9.73
CA GLU A 36 8.27 -0.92 -9.86
C GLU A 36 7.99 -1.55 -8.49
N ALA A 37 6.82 -2.21 -8.38
CA ALA A 37 6.49 -3.05 -7.24
C ALA A 37 6.21 -4.47 -7.73
N GLN A 38 6.93 -5.44 -7.19
CA GLN A 38 6.84 -6.83 -7.60
C GLN A 38 5.67 -7.53 -6.91
N ARG A 39 5.06 -8.50 -7.60
CA ARG A 39 4.06 -9.37 -7.00
C ARG A 39 4.69 -10.21 -5.88
N GLY A 40 3.95 -10.41 -4.81
CA GLY A 40 4.43 -11.22 -3.68
C GLY A 40 5.50 -10.52 -2.85
N SER A 41 5.63 -9.20 -2.96
CA SER A 41 6.61 -8.42 -2.21
C SER A 41 5.99 -7.21 -1.52
N VAL A 42 6.71 -6.70 -0.52
CA VAL A 42 6.44 -5.41 0.13
C VAL A 42 7.47 -4.41 -0.38
N THR A 43 7.01 -3.37 -1.06
CA THR A 43 7.82 -2.22 -1.47
C THR A 43 7.58 -1.06 -0.52
N ALA A 44 8.59 -0.64 0.23
CA ALA A 44 8.49 0.54 1.08
C ALA A 44 8.87 1.81 0.30
N VAL A 45 8.01 2.81 0.30
CA VAL A 45 8.32 4.15 -0.20
C VAL A 45 8.66 5.03 1.00
N ILE A 46 9.92 5.44 1.10
CA ILE A 46 10.43 6.25 2.21
C ILE A 46 10.91 7.61 1.73
N GLY A 47 11.01 8.56 2.64
CA GLY A 47 11.50 9.92 2.35
C GLY A 47 11.02 10.92 3.39
N PRO A 48 11.60 12.12 3.44
CA PRO A 48 11.21 13.16 4.37
C PRO A 48 9.72 13.52 4.31
N SER A 49 9.19 14.11 5.37
CA SER A 49 7.82 14.61 5.38
C SER A 49 7.63 15.66 4.28
N GLY A 50 6.51 15.57 3.56
CA GLY A 50 6.20 16.51 2.46
C GLY A 50 6.94 16.24 1.13
N CYS A 51 7.76 15.20 0.99
CA CYS A 51 8.44 14.90 -0.27
C CYS A 51 7.52 14.33 -1.38
N GLY A 52 6.22 14.09 -1.11
CA GLY A 52 5.24 13.69 -2.14
C GLY A 52 4.69 12.26 -2.02
N LYS A 53 5.03 11.49 -0.98
CA LYS A 53 4.64 10.07 -0.84
C LYS A 53 3.12 9.83 -0.89
N SER A 54 2.33 10.56 -0.10
CA SER A 54 0.86 10.43 -0.11
C SER A 54 0.26 10.91 -1.44
N THR A 55 0.88 11.91 -2.10
CA THR A 55 0.50 12.33 -3.46
C THR A 55 0.74 11.21 -4.47
N LEU A 56 1.86 10.48 -4.33
CA LEU A 56 2.13 9.30 -5.16
C LEU A 56 1.02 8.26 -5.00
N LEU A 57 0.64 7.89 -3.77
CA LEU A 57 -0.46 6.94 -3.55
C LEU A 57 -1.79 7.44 -4.13
N ALA A 58 -2.07 8.75 -3.98
CA ALA A 58 -3.28 9.36 -4.55
C ALA A 58 -3.30 9.30 -6.09
N CYS A 59 -2.15 9.42 -6.76
CA CYS A 59 -2.05 9.21 -8.21
C CYS A 59 -2.30 7.75 -8.57
N LEU A 60 -1.67 6.81 -7.88
CA LEU A 60 -1.78 5.37 -8.17
C LEU A 60 -3.20 4.84 -8.03
N ASN A 61 -3.99 5.39 -7.10
CA ASN A 61 -5.40 5.03 -6.88
C ASN A 61 -6.36 6.01 -7.57
N ARG A 62 -5.85 7.03 -8.27
CA ARG A 62 -6.60 8.12 -8.93
C ARG A 62 -7.52 8.93 -8.00
N THR A 63 -7.30 8.89 -6.68
CA THR A 63 -8.02 9.76 -5.74
C THR A 63 -7.56 11.22 -5.84
N ILE A 64 -6.41 11.50 -6.43
CA ILE A 64 -5.97 12.86 -6.75
C ILE A 64 -6.96 13.59 -7.69
N GLU A 65 -7.69 12.85 -8.54
CA GLU A 65 -8.67 13.39 -9.47
C GLU A 65 -9.91 13.97 -8.77
N ASP A 66 -10.15 13.53 -7.52
CA ASP A 66 -11.23 14.04 -6.68
C ASP A 66 -10.87 15.38 -6.01
N VAL A 67 -9.61 15.86 -6.16
CA VAL A 67 -9.12 17.10 -5.53
C VAL A 67 -9.20 18.27 -6.53
N PRO A 68 -9.98 19.32 -6.24
CA PRO A 68 -10.10 20.47 -7.14
C PRO A 68 -8.74 21.13 -7.44
N GLY A 69 -8.44 21.30 -8.74
CA GLY A 69 -7.21 21.92 -9.21
C GLY A 69 -5.98 21.01 -9.18
N ALA A 70 -6.11 19.75 -8.74
CA ALA A 70 -5.06 18.77 -8.89
C ALA A 70 -5.06 18.17 -10.30
N ARG A 71 -3.88 17.82 -10.79
CA ARG A 71 -3.68 17.10 -12.06
C ARG A 71 -2.44 16.25 -11.99
N TRP A 72 -2.43 15.19 -12.75
CA TRP A 72 -1.26 14.31 -12.88
C TRP A 72 -1.13 13.80 -14.32
N ARG A 73 0.05 13.30 -14.66
CA ARG A 73 0.37 12.64 -15.93
C ARG A 73 1.49 11.63 -15.70
N GLY A 74 1.64 10.71 -16.60
CA GLY A 74 2.63 9.63 -16.58
C GLY A 74 1.94 8.30 -16.80
N ASP A 75 2.72 7.26 -16.99
CA ASP A 75 2.23 5.93 -17.30
C ASP A 75 2.20 5.07 -16.02
N VAL A 76 1.08 4.43 -15.79
CA VAL A 76 0.90 3.45 -14.71
C VAL A 76 0.38 2.16 -15.33
N LEU A 77 1.18 1.11 -15.24
CA LEU A 77 0.82 -0.23 -15.68
C LEU A 77 0.52 -1.11 -14.47
N LEU A 78 -0.62 -1.78 -14.51
CA LEU A 78 -1.04 -2.76 -13.52
C LEU A 78 -1.04 -4.13 -14.20
N ARG A 79 -0.05 -4.98 -13.86
CA ARG A 79 0.15 -6.28 -14.53
C ARG A 79 0.21 -6.16 -16.05
N GLY A 80 0.97 -5.18 -16.55
CA GLY A 80 1.13 -4.90 -17.98
C GLY A 80 -0.03 -4.15 -18.65
N GLU A 81 -1.15 -3.95 -17.98
CA GLU A 81 -2.31 -3.23 -18.48
C GLU A 81 -2.23 -1.74 -18.12
N GLU A 82 -2.42 -0.85 -19.08
CA GLU A 82 -2.47 0.60 -18.84
C GLU A 82 -3.68 0.98 -17.97
N THR A 83 -3.43 1.58 -16.81
CA THR A 83 -4.52 1.99 -15.90
C THR A 83 -5.39 3.12 -16.47
N ALA A 84 -4.90 3.86 -17.46
CA ALA A 84 -5.66 4.89 -18.17
C ALA A 84 -6.87 4.30 -18.92
N CYS A 85 -6.82 3.02 -19.31
CA CYS A 85 -7.93 2.31 -19.98
C CYS A 85 -9.03 1.86 -19.01
N LEU A 86 -8.77 1.88 -17.69
CA LEU A 86 -9.72 1.47 -16.66
C LEU A 86 -10.57 2.66 -16.19
N SER A 87 -11.83 2.40 -15.86
CA SER A 87 -12.62 3.36 -15.08
C SER A 87 -12.01 3.54 -13.67
N ALA A 88 -12.31 4.65 -13.00
CA ALA A 88 -11.80 4.89 -11.64
C ALA A 88 -12.27 3.80 -10.66
N ASP A 89 -13.49 3.30 -10.80
CA ASP A 89 -14.04 2.25 -9.93
C ASP A 89 -13.35 0.90 -10.17
N GLU A 90 -13.08 0.54 -11.43
CA GLU A 90 -12.32 -0.68 -11.77
C GLU A 90 -10.90 -0.60 -11.22
N LEU A 91 -10.22 0.53 -11.40
CA LEU A 91 -8.88 0.72 -10.86
C LEU A 91 -8.88 0.63 -9.33
N ARG A 92 -9.78 1.35 -8.65
CA ARG A 92 -9.88 1.36 -7.17
C ARG A 92 -10.24 -0.01 -6.58
N ALA A 93 -10.89 -0.88 -7.35
CA ALA A 93 -11.11 -2.27 -6.95
C ALA A 93 -9.85 -3.14 -7.05
N ARG A 94 -8.93 -2.82 -7.97
CA ARG A 94 -7.68 -3.54 -8.21
C ARG A 94 -6.48 -2.93 -7.48
N VAL A 95 -6.53 -1.63 -7.19
CA VAL A 95 -5.52 -0.88 -6.42
C VAL A 95 -6.17 -0.37 -5.14
N GLY A 96 -6.17 -1.18 -4.09
CA GLY A 96 -6.72 -0.82 -2.78
C GLY A 96 -5.88 0.26 -2.11
N LEU A 97 -6.51 1.20 -1.41
CA LEU A 97 -5.83 2.23 -0.62
C LEU A 97 -6.33 2.23 0.82
N VAL A 98 -5.40 2.15 1.76
CA VAL A 98 -5.65 2.31 3.20
C VAL A 98 -4.94 3.57 3.66
N MET A 99 -5.71 4.52 4.19
CA MET A 99 -5.24 5.82 4.63
C MET A 99 -4.52 5.73 5.99
N GLN A 100 -3.72 6.74 6.29
CA GLN A 100 -2.98 6.89 7.55
C GLN A 100 -3.91 6.84 8.78
N GLN A 101 -5.04 7.55 8.73
CA GLN A 101 -6.06 7.45 9.77
C GLN A 101 -7.07 6.37 9.39
N PRO A 102 -7.32 5.38 10.27
CA PRO A 102 -8.32 4.37 10.01
C PRO A 102 -9.72 5.01 9.91
N THR A 103 -10.45 4.64 8.87
CA THR A 103 -11.79 5.15 8.59
C THR A 103 -12.76 3.98 8.42
N PRO A 104 -13.07 3.24 9.51
CA PRO A 104 -14.11 2.23 9.45
C PRO A 104 -15.46 2.88 9.20
N PHE A 105 -16.32 2.21 8.44
CA PHE A 105 -17.68 2.65 8.29
C PHE A 105 -18.44 2.45 9.63
N PRO A 106 -19.43 3.29 9.96
CA PRO A 106 -20.21 3.19 11.19
C PRO A 106 -21.21 2.01 11.13
N PHE A 107 -20.68 0.85 10.82
CA PHE A 107 -21.37 -0.43 10.71
C PHE A 107 -20.70 -1.46 11.61
N SER A 108 -21.28 -2.67 11.67
CA SER A 108 -20.58 -3.81 12.27
C SER A 108 -19.30 -4.18 11.50
N ILE A 109 -18.41 -4.91 12.17
CA ILE A 109 -17.16 -5.40 11.59
C ILE A 109 -17.45 -6.21 10.31
N GLU A 110 -18.35 -7.19 10.37
CA GLU A 110 -18.79 -7.98 9.21
C GLU A 110 -19.28 -7.10 8.05
N ARG A 111 -20.09 -6.07 8.35
CA ARG A 111 -20.63 -5.19 7.30
C ARG A 111 -19.60 -4.30 6.66
N ASN A 112 -18.51 -3.95 7.37
CA ASN A 112 -17.39 -3.22 6.78
C ASN A 112 -16.76 -4.03 5.65
N ILE A 113 -16.48 -5.31 5.87
CA ILE A 113 -15.87 -6.19 4.86
C ILE A 113 -16.88 -6.54 3.77
N ALA A 114 -18.11 -6.87 4.15
CA ALA A 114 -19.17 -7.23 3.20
C ALA A 114 -19.56 -6.08 2.27
N TYR A 115 -19.25 -4.82 2.60
CA TYR A 115 -19.66 -3.66 1.80
C TYR A 115 -19.16 -3.72 0.37
N GLY A 116 -17.85 -3.86 0.17
CA GLY A 116 -17.26 -3.95 -1.15
C GLY A 116 -17.70 -5.20 -1.93
N LEU A 117 -17.80 -6.36 -1.24
CA LEU A 117 -18.26 -7.60 -1.85
C LEU A 117 -19.71 -7.51 -2.35
N ARG A 118 -20.58 -6.81 -1.61
CA ARG A 118 -21.97 -6.56 -2.05
C ARG A 118 -22.02 -5.66 -3.29
N PHE A 119 -21.16 -4.67 -3.36
CA PHE A 119 -21.04 -3.81 -4.55
C PHE A 119 -20.63 -4.63 -5.78
N ARG A 120 -19.75 -5.63 -5.59
CA ARG A 120 -19.37 -6.60 -6.63
C ARG A 120 -20.42 -7.70 -6.88
N GLY A 121 -21.63 -7.60 -6.32
CA GLY A 121 -22.76 -8.48 -6.58
C GLY A 121 -22.87 -9.71 -5.68
N VAL A 122 -22.01 -9.89 -4.67
CA VAL A 122 -22.14 -11.00 -3.70
C VAL A 122 -23.34 -10.75 -2.79
N ARG A 123 -24.39 -11.56 -2.91
CA ARG A 123 -25.65 -11.41 -2.14
C ARG A 123 -25.83 -12.47 -1.07
N ASN A 124 -25.15 -13.59 -1.17
CA ASN A 124 -25.28 -14.71 -0.25
C ASN A 124 -24.70 -14.36 1.12
N ARG A 125 -25.56 -14.33 2.15
CA ARG A 125 -25.17 -13.96 3.54
C ARG A 125 -24.10 -14.87 4.11
N ARG A 126 -24.15 -16.17 3.83
CA ARG A 126 -23.18 -17.14 4.32
C ARG A 126 -21.79 -16.84 3.72
N ARG A 127 -21.71 -16.63 2.39
CA ARG A 127 -20.45 -16.26 1.72
C ARG A 127 -19.87 -14.94 2.21
N LEU A 128 -20.74 -13.93 2.48
CA LEU A 128 -20.29 -12.65 3.03
C LEU A 128 -19.69 -12.80 4.42
N ARG A 129 -20.27 -13.67 5.25
CA ARG A 129 -19.74 -13.95 6.59
C ARG A 129 -18.45 -14.76 6.54
N GLU A 130 -18.40 -15.81 5.74
CA GLU A 130 -17.19 -16.61 5.53
C GLU A 130 -16.03 -15.74 5.05
N ALA A 131 -16.28 -14.84 4.08
CA ALA A 131 -15.28 -13.88 3.62
C ALA A 131 -14.84 -12.93 4.75
N ALA A 132 -15.77 -12.40 5.54
CA ALA A 132 -15.44 -11.53 6.66
C ALA A 132 -14.54 -12.24 7.67
N GLU A 133 -14.87 -13.47 8.07
CA GLU A 133 -14.07 -14.29 8.99
C GLU A 133 -12.67 -14.56 8.40
N THR A 134 -12.58 -14.92 7.11
CA THR A 134 -11.30 -15.16 6.43
C THR A 134 -10.40 -13.93 6.44
N TYR A 135 -10.88 -12.77 5.98
CA TYR A 135 -10.05 -11.57 5.91
C TYR A 135 -9.71 -10.97 7.27
N LEU A 136 -10.57 -11.16 8.28
CA LEU A 136 -10.27 -10.78 9.67
C LEU A 136 -9.19 -11.67 10.27
N ASP A 137 -9.21 -12.96 9.97
CA ASP A 137 -8.18 -13.90 10.40
C ASP A 137 -6.82 -13.59 9.77
N MET A 138 -6.80 -13.28 8.47
CA MET A 138 -5.57 -12.88 7.75
C MET A 138 -4.85 -11.67 8.36
N VAL A 139 -5.60 -10.74 8.97
CA VAL A 139 -5.02 -9.57 9.65
C VAL A 139 -4.90 -9.77 11.16
N GLY A 140 -5.11 -10.98 11.68
CA GLY A 140 -5.02 -11.32 13.10
C GLY A 140 -6.06 -10.63 13.98
N LEU A 141 -7.20 -10.19 13.42
CA LEU A 141 -8.24 -9.49 14.18
C LEU A 141 -9.34 -10.41 14.71
N LEU A 142 -9.62 -11.52 14.02
CA LEU A 142 -10.75 -12.40 14.36
C LEU A 142 -10.68 -12.95 15.79
N GLY A 143 -9.50 -13.40 16.21
CA GLY A 143 -9.27 -13.92 17.57
C GLY A 143 -9.38 -12.84 18.64
N GLU A 144 -8.94 -11.61 18.37
CA GLU A 144 -8.98 -10.50 19.33
C GLU A 144 -10.40 -9.99 19.63
N ILE A 145 -11.35 -10.26 18.73
CA ILE A 145 -12.77 -9.90 18.90
C ILE A 145 -13.62 -11.10 19.32
N ASP A 146 -13.00 -12.22 19.75
CA ASP A 146 -13.68 -13.47 20.13
C ASP A 146 -14.68 -13.97 19.07
N GLY A 147 -14.41 -13.69 17.79
CA GLY A 147 -15.29 -14.00 16.66
C GLY A 147 -16.58 -13.17 16.60
N ASP A 148 -16.76 -12.14 17.45
CA ASP A 148 -17.95 -11.28 17.43
C ASP A 148 -17.88 -10.24 16.30
N VAL A 149 -18.09 -10.70 15.08
CA VAL A 149 -18.11 -9.87 13.86
C VAL A 149 -19.31 -8.91 13.78
N ARG A 150 -20.30 -9.04 14.71
CA ARG A 150 -21.48 -8.17 14.76
C ARG A 150 -21.25 -6.90 15.56
N ARG A 151 -20.19 -6.85 16.36
CA ARG A 151 -19.79 -5.69 17.14
C ARG A 151 -19.59 -4.47 16.24
N SER A 152 -19.86 -3.28 16.79
CA SER A 152 -19.61 -2.01 16.07
C SER A 152 -18.11 -1.84 15.75
N ALA A 153 -17.79 -1.48 14.51
CA ALA A 153 -16.42 -1.19 14.11
C ALA A 153 -15.84 0.04 14.83
N LEU A 154 -16.68 0.95 15.30
CA LEU A 154 -16.26 2.15 16.04
C LEU A 154 -15.82 1.86 17.48
N GLU A 155 -16.15 0.68 18.02
CA GLU A 155 -15.72 0.25 19.37
C GLU A 155 -14.33 -0.39 19.38
N LEU A 156 -13.74 -0.61 18.21
CA LEU A 156 -12.40 -1.16 18.06
C LEU A 156 -11.34 -0.14 18.47
N SER A 157 -10.22 -0.63 19.01
CA SER A 157 -9.01 0.20 19.21
C SER A 157 -8.44 0.72 17.89
N GLY A 158 -7.59 1.74 17.90
CA GLY A 158 -6.98 2.31 16.68
C GLY A 158 -6.28 1.26 15.82
N GLY A 159 -5.48 0.38 16.44
CA GLY A 159 -4.81 -0.71 15.72
C GLY A 159 -5.77 -1.76 15.16
N GLN A 160 -6.85 -2.06 15.89
CA GLN A 160 -7.90 -2.96 15.41
C GLN A 160 -8.68 -2.33 14.25
N GLN A 161 -8.98 -1.03 14.32
CA GLN A 161 -9.62 -0.30 13.22
C GLN A 161 -8.73 -0.26 11.97
N GLN A 162 -7.42 -0.08 12.14
CA GLN A 162 -6.47 -0.11 11.03
C GLN A 162 -6.47 -1.48 10.34
N ARG A 163 -6.39 -2.56 11.12
CA ARG A 163 -6.46 -3.92 10.57
C ARG A 163 -7.82 -4.23 9.91
N LEU A 164 -8.91 -3.71 10.46
CA LEU A 164 -10.22 -3.81 9.81
C LEU A 164 -10.24 -3.09 8.45
N CYS A 165 -9.65 -1.90 8.35
CA CYS A 165 -9.54 -1.17 7.08
C CYS A 165 -8.68 -1.93 6.06
N ILE A 166 -7.60 -2.57 6.49
CA ILE A 166 -6.78 -3.46 5.66
C ILE A 166 -7.62 -4.66 5.19
N ALA A 167 -8.28 -5.38 6.11
CA ALA A 167 -9.13 -6.53 5.77
C ALA A 167 -10.25 -6.16 4.78
N ARG A 168 -10.85 -4.97 4.96
CA ARG A 168 -11.87 -4.43 4.05
C ARG A 168 -11.32 -4.20 2.64
N ALA A 169 -10.11 -3.67 2.51
CA ALA A 169 -9.47 -3.47 1.21
C ALA A 169 -9.12 -4.80 0.55
N LEU A 170 -8.60 -5.77 1.31
CA LEU A 170 -8.27 -7.12 0.84
C LEU A 170 -9.48 -7.91 0.34
N ALA A 171 -10.66 -7.68 0.92
CA ALA A 171 -11.88 -8.38 0.51
C ALA A 171 -12.26 -8.12 -0.95
N LEU A 172 -11.68 -7.09 -1.57
CA LEU A 172 -11.80 -6.82 -3.00
C LEU A 172 -10.75 -7.59 -3.85
N GLU A 173 -9.88 -8.39 -3.21
CA GLU A 173 -8.81 -9.13 -3.88
C GLU A 173 -8.00 -8.25 -4.84
N PRO A 174 -7.39 -7.16 -4.34
CA PRO A 174 -6.67 -6.22 -5.18
C PRO A 174 -5.39 -6.84 -5.75
N ASP A 175 -4.94 -6.37 -6.92
CA ASP A 175 -3.62 -6.68 -7.46
C ASP A 175 -2.51 -6.00 -6.65
N VAL A 176 -2.79 -4.77 -6.17
CA VAL A 176 -1.87 -3.94 -5.37
C VAL A 176 -2.62 -3.34 -4.18
N LEU A 177 -2.03 -3.41 -2.99
CA LEU A 177 -2.51 -2.74 -1.79
C LEU A 177 -1.56 -1.62 -1.39
N LEU A 178 -2.07 -0.40 -1.38
CA LEU A 178 -1.37 0.81 -0.98
C LEU A 178 -1.68 1.13 0.49
N LEU A 179 -0.66 1.31 1.31
CA LEU A 179 -0.79 1.62 2.73
C LEU A 179 -0.06 2.95 3.02
N ASP A 180 -0.80 3.97 3.45
CA ASP A 180 -0.24 5.27 3.82
C ASP A 180 0.01 5.30 5.33
N GLU A 181 1.27 5.25 5.74
CA GLU A 181 1.72 5.31 7.14
C GLU A 181 0.90 4.42 8.12
N PRO A 182 0.76 3.13 7.86
CA PRO A 182 -0.24 2.28 8.53
C PRO A 182 -0.04 2.11 10.05
N CYS A 183 1.12 2.50 10.60
CA CYS A 183 1.44 2.36 12.03
C CYS A 183 1.72 3.71 12.74
N SER A 184 1.61 4.86 12.06
CA SER A 184 2.07 6.15 12.58
C SER A 184 1.35 6.62 13.86
N ALA A 185 0.10 6.20 14.07
CA ALA A 185 -0.72 6.59 15.23
C ALA A 185 -0.89 5.44 16.25
N LEU A 186 -0.10 4.36 16.13
CA LEU A 186 -0.26 3.16 16.94
C LEU A 186 0.87 3.03 17.98
N ASP A 187 0.55 2.40 19.10
CA ASP A 187 1.53 1.95 20.06
C ASP A 187 2.42 0.82 19.50
N VAL A 188 3.50 0.49 20.20
CA VAL A 188 4.50 -0.49 19.75
C VAL A 188 3.89 -1.88 19.53
N ALA A 189 3.01 -2.34 20.42
CA ALA A 189 2.42 -3.67 20.32
C ALA A 189 1.43 -3.75 19.15
N SER A 190 0.57 -2.74 19.00
CA SER A 190 -0.36 -2.62 17.86
C SER A 190 0.39 -2.51 16.53
N SER A 191 1.49 -1.75 16.49
CA SER A 191 2.35 -1.63 15.31
C SER A 191 2.94 -2.98 14.90
N ALA A 192 3.47 -3.75 15.85
CA ALA A 192 4.03 -5.08 15.57
C ALA A 192 2.98 -6.02 14.96
N THR A 193 1.74 -5.96 15.45
CA THR A 193 0.64 -6.78 14.90
C THR A 193 0.27 -6.36 13.48
N VAL A 194 0.21 -5.05 13.19
CA VAL A 194 -0.04 -4.54 11.82
C VAL A 194 1.12 -4.91 10.88
N GLU A 195 2.38 -4.80 11.32
CA GLU A 195 3.56 -5.18 10.54
C GLU A 195 3.56 -6.68 10.21
N ALA A 196 3.20 -7.55 11.18
CA ALA A 196 3.06 -8.98 10.94
C ALA A 196 1.97 -9.27 9.90
N ALA A 197 0.82 -8.59 10.01
CA ALA A 197 -0.22 -8.70 9.00
C ALA A 197 0.29 -8.30 7.61
N ILE A 198 0.98 -7.14 7.48
CA ILE A 198 1.56 -6.69 6.19
C ILE A 198 2.46 -7.77 5.58
N GLY A 199 3.29 -8.45 6.39
CA GLY A 199 4.14 -9.55 5.93
C GLY A 199 3.36 -10.74 5.35
N GLU A 200 2.14 -11.01 5.85
CA GLU A 200 1.27 -12.06 5.29
C GLU A 200 0.57 -11.62 4.00
N LEU A 201 0.24 -10.32 3.86
CA LEU A 201 -0.49 -9.79 2.71
C LEU A 201 0.25 -9.95 1.39
N LYS A 202 1.59 -9.93 1.40
CA LYS A 202 2.38 -10.14 0.19
C LYS A 202 2.12 -11.49 -0.49
N LYS A 203 1.59 -12.47 0.23
CA LYS A 203 1.18 -13.75 -0.35
C LYS A 203 -0.04 -13.64 -1.28
N CYS A 204 -0.82 -12.57 -1.13
CA CYS A 204 -2.07 -12.36 -1.87
C CYS A 204 -1.93 -11.30 -2.97
N CYS A 205 -1.20 -10.21 -2.71
CA CYS A 205 -1.06 -9.08 -3.63
C CYS A 205 0.33 -8.45 -3.51
N ALA A 206 0.67 -7.50 -4.39
CA ALA A 206 1.78 -6.61 -4.14
C ALA A 206 1.40 -5.58 -3.07
N VAL A 207 2.30 -5.26 -2.16
CA VAL A 207 2.05 -4.27 -1.10
C VAL A 207 3.02 -3.09 -1.27
N VAL A 208 2.48 -1.88 -1.34
CA VAL A 208 3.26 -0.64 -1.34
C VAL A 208 2.97 0.10 -0.03
N VAL A 209 3.98 0.25 0.82
CA VAL A 209 3.86 0.92 2.12
C VAL A 209 4.60 2.24 2.09
N VAL A 210 3.90 3.33 2.29
CA VAL A 210 4.52 4.63 2.56
C VAL A 210 4.81 4.74 4.05
N THR A 211 6.03 5.08 4.42
CA THR A 211 6.40 5.35 5.81
C THR A 211 7.59 6.31 5.90
N HIS A 212 7.66 7.09 6.97
CA HIS A 212 8.83 7.86 7.36
C HIS A 212 9.68 7.13 8.42
N ASN A 213 9.20 5.99 8.92
CA ASN A 213 9.89 5.18 9.93
C ASN A 213 10.83 4.17 9.26
N LEU A 214 12.13 4.48 9.26
CA LEU A 214 13.17 3.64 8.65
C LEU A 214 13.26 2.26 9.31
N ALA A 215 13.08 2.18 10.64
CA ALA A 215 13.11 0.91 11.34
C ALA A 215 11.94 0.01 10.93
N GLN A 216 10.75 0.58 10.70
CA GLN A 216 9.61 -0.14 10.14
C GLN A 216 9.92 -0.63 8.72
N ALA A 217 10.37 0.26 7.82
CA ALA A 217 10.71 -0.11 6.46
C ALA A 217 11.70 -1.29 6.42
N ARG A 218 12.76 -1.24 7.27
CA ARG A 218 13.77 -2.30 7.38
C ARG A 218 13.19 -3.64 7.82
N ARG A 219 12.15 -3.64 8.68
CA ARG A 219 11.54 -4.90 9.17
C ARG A 219 10.62 -5.55 8.17
N ILE A 220 9.87 -4.76 7.38
CA ILE A 220 8.76 -5.30 6.60
C ILE A 220 9.02 -5.34 5.09
N ALA A 221 9.94 -4.51 4.56
CA ALA A 221 10.11 -4.35 3.13
C ALA A 221 11.07 -5.37 2.52
N ASP A 222 10.73 -5.86 1.33
CA ASP A 222 11.61 -6.62 0.46
C ASP A 222 12.43 -5.66 -0.43
N SER A 223 11.80 -4.57 -0.90
CA SER A 223 12.42 -3.51 -1.70
C SER A 223 12.04 -2.12 -1.16
N VAL A 224 12.87 -1.13 -1.47
CA VAL A 224 12.69 0.24 -1.01
C VAL A 224 12.82 1.22 -2.16
N VAL A 225 11.96 2.21 -2.18
CA VAL A 225 12.00 3.39 -3.04
C VAL A 225 12.23 4.61 -2.16
N CYS A 226 13.36 5.29 -2.36
CA CYS A 226 13.69 6.52 -1.63
C CYS A 226 13.23 7.73 -2.43
N MET A 227 12.41 8.58 -1.82
CA MET A 227 11.94 9.82 -2.42
C MET A 227 12.48 11.05 -1.71
N ASP A 228 12.86 12.05 -2.52
CA ASP A 228 13.17 13.39 -2.03
C ASP A 228 12.65 14.45 -3.01
N ALA A 229 12.10 15.55 -2.49
CA ALA A 229 11.60 16.69 -3.25
C ALA A 229 10.76 16.31 -4.50
N GLY A 230 9.95 15.26 -4.38
CA GLY A 230 9.06 14.77 -5.43
C GLY A 230 9.71 13.87 -6.47
N ARG A 231 10.94 13.40 -6.25
CA ARG A 231 11.67 12.50 -7.15
C ARG A 231 12.03 11.20 -6.46
N VAL A 232 12.16 10.13 -7.22
CA VAL A 232 12.85 8.92 -6.77
C VAL A 232 14.36 9.18 -6.89
N VAL A 233 15.05 9.08 -5.77
CA VAL A 233 16.52 9.28 -5.71
C VAL A 233 17.27 7.96 -5.64
N TRP A 234 16.59 6.89 -5.24
CA TRP A 234 17.13 5.54 -5.21
C TRP A 234 16.01 4.49 -5.16
N GLN A 235 16.26 3.33 -5.76
CA GLN A 235 15.41 2.14 -5.65
C GLN A 235 16.28 0.89 -5.65
N GLY A 236 15.95 -0.07 -4.78
CA GLY A 236 16.68 -1.35 -4.71
C GLY A 236 16.18 -2.26 -3.60
N GLY A 237 16.95 -3.30 -3.30
CA GLY A 237 16.66 -4.24 -2.23
C GLY A 237 16.76 -3.60 -0.85
N CYS A 238 15.91 -4.04 0.09
CA CYS A 238 15.93 -3.51 1.45
C CYS A 238 17.28 -3.74 2.14
N ALA A 239 17.86 -4.93 2.05
CA ALA A 239 19.17 -5.25 2.61
C ALA A 239 20.27 -4.36 2.02
N GLU A 240 20.31 -4.18 0.70
CA GLU A 240 21.27 -3.31 0.03
C GLU A 240 21.21 -1.88 0.57
N LEU A 241 20.00 -1.31 0.72
CA LEU A 241 19.85 0.05 1.24
C LEU A 241 20.42 0.20 2.64
N PHE A 242 20.05 -0.69 3.55
CA PHE A 242 20.37 -0.53 4.97
C PHE A 242 21.79 -1.03 5.35
N GLU A 243 22.40 -1.88 4.53
CA GLU A 243 23.73 -2.45 4.79
C GLU A 243 24.81 -1.77 3.95
N GLU A 244 24.55 -1.46 2.66
CA GLU A 244 25.56 -0.96 1.75
C GLU A 244 25.38 0.52 1.36
N LYS A 245 24.14 1.00 1.26
CA LYS A 245 23.80 2.35 0.76
C LYS A 245 23.41 3.34 1.87
N ARG A 246 23.49 2.93 3.13
CA ARG A 246 23.06 3.75 4.27
C ARG A 246 23.67 5.15 4.27
N GLU A 247 25.00 5.26 4.12
CA GLU A 247 25.68 6.55 4.15
C GLU A 247 25.46 7.36 2.85
N SER A 248 25.38 6.69 1.70
CA SER A 248 25.27 7.38 0.41
C SER A 248 23.83 7.81 0.07
N VAL A 249 22.82 7.11 0.58
CA VAL A 249 21.41 7.36 0.27
C VAL A 249 20.64 7.89 1.47
N LEU A 250 20.70 7.20 2.64
CA LEU A 250 19.89 7.59 3.78
C LEU A 250 20.45 8.81 4.53
N ALA A 251 21.78 8.94 4.68
CA ALA A 251 22.36 10.08 5.40
C ALA A 251 22.04 11.44 4.74
N PRO A 252 22.06 11.61 3.40
CA PRO A 252 21.59 12.84 2.77
C PRO A 252 20.10 13.14 2.99
N LEU A 253 19.25 12.11 3.10
CA LEU A 253 17.80 12.27 3.24
C LEU A 253 17.36 12.58 4.67
N TYR A 254 18.02 12.00 5.66
CA TYR A 254 17.56 12.03 7.05
C TYR A 254 18.56 12.65 8.04
N GLY A 255 19.78 12.94 7.60
CA GLY A 255 20.88 13.35 8.47
C GLY A 255 21.59 12.16 9.12
N SER A 256 22.89 12.29 9.37
CA SER A 256 23.72 11.20 9.91
C SER A 256 23.37 10.82 11.36
N GLU A 257 22.69 11.71 12.09
CA GLU A 257 22.32 11.50 13.51
C GLU A 257 21.05 10.64 13.68
N LEU A 258 20.25 10.42 12.62
CA LEU A 258 19.00 9.66 12.67
C LEU A 258 19.16 8.22 12.15
N LEU A 259 20.36 7.82 11.80
CA LEU A 259 20.75 6.53 11.28
C LEU A 259 21.51 5.70 12.30
#